data_03472313a858b3fe98be9a60ea5b8106
#
_entry.id   03472313a858b3fe98be9a60ea5b8106
#
_cell.length_a   1.000
_cell.length_b   1.000
_cell.length_c   1.000
_cell.angle_alpha   90.00
_cell.angle_beta   90.00
_cell.angle_gamma   90.00
#
_symmetry.space_group_name_H-M   'P 1'
#
loop_
_entity.id
_entity.type
_entity.pdbx_description
1 polymer ?
#
loop_
_entity_poly.entity_id
_entity_poly.type
_entity_poly.pdbx_seq_one_letter_code
_entity_poly.pdbx_strand_id
1 'polypeptide(L)'
;MTTAFYVAALSLPFFSEMTMANMSVYPMELNVDRSGAAQIKVASKTDDIQFIRVRQKKILNPGTAQEKEIDVASWKEGGVVVTPEKFALAAGAMRVVRLVSLIPPKKETTWRVYFEGVKQPDSIIPGKAETSAAMATLGVNVIWGALVHIAPEENVISLSIDPRRGTLKNNGTLRVPLREIGICDAVSSCKWIKEDATIYPDTERKLKTLTMKQGQKYKFRYFNWVNKTAEEADLPVVQ
;
A
#
# COMPACT_ATOMS: atom_id res chain seq x y z
N MET A 1 50.28 32.79 42.95
CA MET A 1 48.92 33.27 42.65
C MET A 1 48.45 32.57 41.37
N THR A 2 47.67 31.54 41.53
CA THR A 2 47.18 30.70 40.41
C THR A 2 45.68 30.89 40.31
N THR A 3 45.23 31.59 39.27
CA THR A 3 43.82 31.84 38.98
C THR A 3 43.24 30.69 38.18
N ALA A 4 42.30 29.95 38.78
CA ALA A 4 41.54 28.89 38.12
C ALA A 4 40.32 29.49 37.38
N PHE A 5 40.26 29.31 36.05
CA PHE A 5 39.09 29.64 35.26
C PHE A 5 38.10 28.48 35.28
N TYR A 6 36.93 28.67 35.85
CA TYR A 6 35.79 27.77 35.76
C TYR A 6 35.04 28.05 34.44
N VAL A 7 35.06 27.10 33.51
CA VAL A 7 34.21 27.11 32.33
C VAL A 7 32.90 26.42 32.70
N ALA A 8 31.83 27.22 32.87
CA ALA A 8 30.48 26.70 33.05
C ALA A 8 29.92 26.26 31.68
N ALA A 9 29.82 24.96 31.45
CA ALA A 9 29.17 24.41 30.28
C ALA A 9 27.62 24.56 30.40
N LEU A 10 27.03 25.48 29.63
CA LEU A 10 25.60 25.67 29.52
C LEU A 10 25.04 24.53 28.68
N SER A 11 24.43 23.50 29.30
CA SER A 11 23.67 22.46 28.63
C SER A 11 22.28 23.02 28.29
N LEU A 12 22.09 23.41 27.04
CA LEU A 12 20.76 23.73 26.47
C LEU A 12 19.97 22.42 26.31
N PRO A 13 18.77 22.29 26.91
CA PRO A 13 17.91 21.14 26.64
C PRO A 13 17.38 21.29 25.21
N PHE A 14 17.72 20.34 24.34
CA PHE A 14 17.09 20.17 23.03
C PHE A 14 15.65 19.67 23.27
N PHE A 15 14.69 20.57 23.26
CA PHE A 15 13.27 20.20 23.11
C PHE A 15 13.06 19.72 21.67
N SER A 16 13.07 18.40 21.46
CA SER A 16 12.61 17.80 20.20
C SER A 16 11.08 17.99 20.12
N GLU A 17 10.63 18.94 19.34
CA GLU A 17 9.22 19.05 19.00
C GLU A 17 8.84 17.79 18.20
N MET A 18 8.00 16.94 18.81
CA MET A 18 7.44 15.78 18.11
C MET A 18 6.41 16.30 17.11
N THR A 19 6.78 16.32 15.82
CA THR A 19 5.84 16.56 14.73
C THR A 19 4.89 15.37 14.65
N MET A 20 3.70 15.49 15.23
CA MET A 20 2.67 14.47 15.11
C MET A 20 1.92 14.64 13.79
N ALA A 21 1.71 13.52 13.09
CA ALA A 21 0.86 13.53 11.91
C ALA A 21 -0.56 13.97 12.29
N ASN A 22 -1.13 14.89 11.53
CA ASN A 22 -2.43 15.52 11.84
C ASN A 22 -3.61 14.53 11.85
N MET A 23 -3.48 13.38 11.18
CA MET A 23 -4.48 12.31 11.13
C MET A 23 -3.80 10.94 11.08
N SER A 24 -4.56 9.91 11.39
CA SER A 24 -4.19 8.51 11.16
C SER A 24 -5.21 7.83 10.25
N VAL A 25 -4.73 6.90 9.41
CA VAL A 25 -5.52 6.13 8.45
C VAL A 25 -5.32 4.65 8.72
N TYR A 26 -6.38 3.87 8.84
CA TYR A 26 -6.31 2.43 9.11
C TYR A 26 -7.49 1.66 8.51
N PRO A 27 -7.23 0.50 7.90
CA PRO A 27 -5.92 -0.09 7.61
C PRO A 27 -5.19 0.62 6.46
N MET A 28 -3.86 0.42 6.37
CA MET A 28 -3.03 0.97 5.28
C MET A 28 -2.95 0.03 4.06
N GLU A 29 -3.36 -1.21 4.21
CA GLU A 29 -3.55 -2.17 3.13
C GLU A 29 -4.84 -2.94 3.39
N LEU A 30 -5.66 -3.10 2.36
CA LEU A 30 -6.94 -3.80 2.45
C LEU A 30 -7.35 -4.42 1.11
N ASN A 31 -8.26 -5.38 1.23
CA ASN A 31 -8.82 -6.10 0.10
C ASN A 31 -10.31 -5.78 -0.03
N VAL A 32 -10.74 -5.47 -1.23
CA VAL A 32 -12.15 -5.48 -1.62
C VAL A 32 -12.41 -6.86 -2.21
N ASP A 33 -13.04 -7.71 -1.44
CA ASP A 33 -13.38 -9.07 -1.83
C ASP A 33 -14.61 -9.11 -2.76
N ARG A 34 -15.20 -10.29 -2.96
CA ARG A 34 -16.39 -10.47 -3.79
C ARG A 34 -17.63 -9.75 -3.28
N SER A 35 -17.65 -9.30 -2.03
CA SER A 35 -18.73 -8.44 -1.51
C SER A 35 -18.71 -7.07 -2.18
N GLY A 36 -17.62 -6.73 -2.86
CA GLY A 36 -17.43 -5.47 -3.56
C GLY A 36 -17.25 -4.26 -2.64
N ALA A 37 -17.09 -4.45 -1.32
CA ALA A 37 -17.02 -3.35 -0.36
C ALA A 37 -15.90 -3.53 0.68
N ALA A 38 -15.31 -2.40 1.07
CA ALA A 38 -14.36 -2.34 2.17
C ALA A 38 -14.44 -0.97 2.87
N GLN A 39 -13.73 -0.80 3.99
CA GLN A 39 -13.78 0.42 4.79
C GLN A 39 -12.40 0.81 5.30
N ILE A 40 -12.13 2.12 5.28
CA ILE A 40 -10.96 2.74 5.90
C ILE A 40 -11.44 3.72 6.97
N LYS A 41 -10.81 3.68 8.14
CA LYS A 41 -11.06 4.63 9.23
C LYS A 41 -10.03 5.73 9.18
N VAL A 42 -10.49 6.97 9.26
CA VAL A 42 -9.64 8.17 9.35
C VAL A 42 -9.93 8.83 10.69
N ALA A 43 -8.90 9.00 11.52
CA ALA A 43 -9.05 9.59 12.85
C ALA A 43 -8.19 10.87 12.95
N SER A 44 -8.76 11.93 13.48
CA SER A 44 -8.06 13.19 13.80
C SER A 44 -7.08 12.96 14.95
N LYS A 45 -5.91 13.59 14.85
CA LYS A 45 -4.88 13.65 15.90
C LYS A 45 -4.58 15.08 16.34
N THR A 46 -5.45 16.02 15.98
CA THR A 46 -5.33 17.44 16.33
C THR A 46 -6.55 17.91 17.10
N ASP A 47 -6.42 19.07 17.73
CA ASP A 47 -7.49 19.74 18.46
C ASP A 47 -8.33 20.67 17.55
N ASP A 48 -7.97 20.75 16.26
CA ASP A 48 -8.64 21.57 15.26
C ASP A 48 -9.45 20.73 14.26
N ILE A 49 -10.43 21.37 13.62
CA ILE A 49 -11.18 20.79 12.50
C ILE A 49 -10.27 20.71 11.28
N GLN A 50 -10.24 19.54 10.67
CA GLN A 50 -9.51 19.29 9.44
C GLN A 50 -10.46 19.04 8.27
N PHE A 51 -10.10 19.54 7.09
CA PHE A 51 -10.78 19.21 5.85
C PHE A 51 -9.96 18.18 5.10
N ILE A 52 -10.57 17.02 4.83
CA ILE A 52 -9.89 15.90 4.19
C ILE A 52 -10.43 15.73 2.77
N ARG A 53 -9.51 15.61 1.82
CA ARG A 53 -9.79 15.20 0.44
C ARG A 53 -9.26 13.79 0.22
N VAL A 54 -10.09 12.94 -0.39
CA VAL A 54 -9.72 11.58 -0.76
C VAL A 54 -9.61 11.49 -2.27
N ARG A 55 -8.53 10.87 -2.76
CA ARG A 55 -8.29 10.62 -4.18
C ARG A 55 -7.78 9.19 -4.36
N GLN A 56 -8.08 8.57 -5.49
CA GLN A 56 -7.61 7.23 -5.82
C GLN A 56 -6.85 7.23 -7.14
N LYS A 57 -5.79 6.41 -7.22
CA LYS A 57 -5.02 6.16 -8.44
C LYS A 57 -4.85 4.67 -8.64
N LYS A 58 -4.96 4.21 -9.88
CA LYS A 58 -4.68 2.82 -10.24
C LYS A 58 -3.18 2.64 -10.35
N ILE A 59 -2.66 1.54 -9.76
CA ILE A 59 -1.26 1.16 -9.87
C ILE A 59 -1.12 0.15 -11.01
N LEU A 60 -0.29 0.47 -11.99
CA LEU A 60 0.13 -0.44 -13.04
C LEU A 60 1.44 -1.10 -12.65
N ASN A 61 1.62 -2.37 -13.00
CA ASN A 61 2.81 -3.17 -12.72
C ASN A 61 3.24 -3.12 -11.24
N PRO A 62 2.32 -3.34 -10.28
CA PRO A 62 2.61 -3.17 -8.87
C PRO A 62 3.77 -4.07 -8.40
N GLY A 63 4.63 -3.53 -7.54
CA GLY A 63 5.78 -4.23 -6.98
C GLY A 63 6.94 -4.46 -7.95
N THR A 64 6.93 -3.84 -9.13
CA THR A 64 8.03 -3.92 -10.11
C THR A 64 8.76 -2.58 -10.26
N ALA A 65 9.90 -2.57 -10.95
CA ALA A 65 10.60 -1.33 -11.29
C ALA A 65 9.82 -0.43 -12.27
N GLN A 66 8.80 -0.96 -12.93
CA GLN A 66 7.90 -0.24 -13.85
C GLN A 66 6.57 0.16 -13.18
N GLU A 67 6.50 0.12 -11.85
CA GLU A 67 5.32 0.56 -11.12
C GLU A 67 4.98 2.02 -11.46
N LYS A 68 3.73 2.26 -11.83
CA LYS A 68 3.25 3.60 -12.21
C LYS A 68 1.82 3.81 -11.74
N GLU A 69 1.55 4.98 -11.21
CA GLU A 69 0.20 5.42 -10.86
C GLU A 69 -0.45 6.19 -12.01
N ILE A 70 -1.72 5.86 -12.28
CA ILE A 70 -2.53 6.54 -13.30
C ILE A 70 -3.89 6.92 -12.75
N ASP A 71 -4.46 8.00 -13.29
CA ASP A 71 -5.84 8.39 -13.04
C ASP A 71 -6.76 7.57 -13.96
N VAL A 72 -7.75 6.90 -13.37
CA VAL A 72 -8.74 6.09 -14.09
C VAL A 72 -10.11 6.38 -13.52
N ALA A 73 -11.11 6.43 -14.38
CA ALA A 73 -12.49 6.60 -13.95
C ALA A 73 -12.92 5.44 -13.02
N SER A 74 -13.44 5.78 -11.85
CA SER A 74 -13.76 4.83 -10.78
C SER A 74 -14.87 3.82 -11.12
N TRP A 75 -15.73 4.12 -12.10
CA TRP A 75 -16.80 3.24 -12.55
C TRP A 75 -16.39 2.20 -13.60
N LYS A 76 -15.14 2.23 -14.09
CA LYS A 76 -14.64 1.21 -15.02
C LYS A 76 -14.42 -0.12 -14.32
N GLU A 77 -14.32 -1.19 -15.11
CA GLU A 77 -13.97 -2.54 -14.65
C GLU A 77 -12.75 -2.51 -13.73
N GLY A 78 -12.89 -3.12 -12.56
CA GLY A 78 -11.84 -3.11 -11.52
C GLY A 78 -11.56 -1.74 -10.94
N GLY A 79 -12.45 -0.77 -11.12
CA GLY A 79 -12.38 0.54 -10.48
C GLY A 79 -12.87 0.51 -9.05
N VAL A 80 -12.46 1.50 -8.26
CA VAL A 80 -12.91 1.69 -6.88
C VAL A 80 -13.55 3.06 -6.71
N VAL A 81 -14.80 3.08 -6.25
CA VAL A 81 -15.51 4.29 -5.84
C VAL A 81 -15.24 4.51 -4.36
N VAL A 82 -14.85 5.72 -4.01
CA VAL A 82 -14.54 6.11 -2.63
C VAL A 82 -15.57 7.12 -2.14
N THR A 83 -16.13 6.90 -0.97
CA THR A 83 -17.15 7.80 -0.41
C THR A 83 -17.04 7.94 1.11
N PRO A 84 -17.04 9.19 1.66
CA PRO A 84 -17.05 10.46 0.94
C PRO A 84 -15.65 10.82 0.37
N GLU A 85 -15.61 11.54 -0.76
CA GLU A 85 -14.35 12.05 -1.34
C GLU A 85 -13.85 13.31 -0.63
N LYS A 86 -14.72 14.03 0.05
CA LYS A 86 -14.37 15.22 0.85
C LYS A 86 -15.20 15.23 2.11
N PHE A 87 -14.57 15.56 3.24
CA PHE A 87 -15.28 15.68 4.52
C PHE A 87 -14.51 16.54 5.51
N ALA A 88 -15.25 17.12 6.46
CA ALA A 88 -14.68 17.70 7.66
C ALA A 88 -14.51 16.62 8.72
N LEU A 89 -13.41 16.67 9.45
CA LEU A 89 -13.07 15.80 10.57
C LEU A 89 -12.83 16.67 11.79
N ALA A 90 -13.76 16.62 12.76
CA ALA A 90 -13.63 17.36 13.99
C ALA A 90 -12.44 16.88 14.84
N ALA A 91 -12.02 17.71 15.79
CA ALA A 91 -10.97 17.37 16.74
C ALA A 91 -11.23 16.03 17.43
N GLY A 92 -10.25 15.13 17.43
CA GLY A 92 -10.34 13.80 18.03
C GLY A 92 -11.38 12.86 17.41
N ALA A 93 -12.12 13.27 16.39
CA ALA A 93 -13.17 12.46 15.75
C ALA A 93 -12.59 11.38 14.81
N MET A 94 -13.42 10.37 14.54
CA MET A 94 -13.16 9.32 13.55
C MET A 94 -14.26 9.31 12.50
N ARG A 95 -13.86 9.10 11.23
CA ARG A 95 -14.78 8.92 10.12
C ARG A 95 -14.45 7.66 9.33
N VAL A 96 -15.50 6.97 8.89
CA VAL A 96 -15.38 5.81 8.00
C VAL A 96 -15.51 6.28 6.56
N VAL A 97 -14.54 5.89 5.73
CA VAL A 97 -14.56 6.06 4.27
C VAL A 97 -14.82 4.68 3.67
N ARG A 98 -15.85 4.58 2.84
CA ARG A 98 -16.23 3.33 2.15
C ARG A 98 -15.58 3.29 0.78
N LEU A 99 -15.15 2.08 0.42
CA LEU A 99 -14.64 1.75 -0.90
C LEU A 99 -15.56 0.71 -1.50
N VAL A 100 -15.99 0.94 -2.75
CA VAL A 100 -16.91 0.03 -3.44
C VAL A 100 -16.38 -0.24 -4.85
N SER A 101 -16.24 -1.51 -5.20
CA SER A 101 -15.97 -1.95 -6.57
C SER A 101 -17.30 -2.35 -7.21
N LEU A 102 -17.72 -1.64 -8.25
CA LEU A 102 -18.99 -1.87 -8.92
C LEU A 102 -18.94 -3.03 -9.91
N ILE A 103 -17.80 -3.18 -10.57
CA ILE A 103 -17.58 -4.19 -11.62
C ILE A 103 -16.31 -4.94 -11.28
N PRO A 104 -16.38 -6.24 -10.94
CA PRO A 104 -15.20 -7.04 -10.69
C PRO A 104 -14.28 -7.07 -11.91
N PRO A 105 -12.95 -6.98 -11.73
CA PRO A 105 -12.02 -7.09 -12.85
C PRO A 105 -11.79 -8.56 -13.25
N LYS A 106 -11.33 -8.79 -14.47
CA LYS A 106 -10.85 -10.12 -14.90
C LYS A 106 -9.59 -10.58 -14.17
N LYS A 107 -8.73 -9.63 -13.81
CA LYS A 107 -7.54 -9.83 -12.98
C LYS A 107 -7.53 -8.82 -11.85
N GLU A 108 -7.00 -9.20 -10.70
CA GLU A 108 -6.84 -8.32 -9.53
C GLU A 108 -6.25 -6.96 -9.95
N THR A 109 -6.87 -5.88 -9.50
CA THR A 109 -6.35 -4.54 -9.69
C THR A 109 -5.89 -3.95 -8.38
N THR A 110 -4.83 -3.14 -8.44
CA THR A 110 -4.24 -2.49 -7.27
C THR A 110 -4.41 -0.99 -7.40
N TRP A 111 -4.82 -0.36 -6.29
CA TRP A 111 -5.09 1.06 -6.18
C TRP A 111 -4.37 1.66 -4.99
N ARG A 112 -4.05 2.93 -5.07
CA ARG A 112 -3.63 3.72 -3.91
C ARG A 112 -4.67 4.80 -3.64
N VAL A 113 -5.22 4.79 -2.42
CA VAL A 113 -6.23 5.75 -1.95
C VAL A 113 -5.53 6.73 -1.03
N TYR A 114 -5.46 7.97 -1.46
CA TYR A 114 -4.79 9.06 -0.79
C TYR A 114 -5.75 9.84 0.08
N PHE A 115 -5.33 10.13 1.31
CA PHE A 115 -6.01 11.00 2.27
C PHE A 115 -5.12 12.21 2.51
N GLU A 116 -5.60 13.37 2.12
CA GLU A 116 -4.86 14.63 2.17
C GLU A 116 -5.62 15.66 2.99
N GLY A 117 -4.96 16.23 4.00
CA GLY A 117 -5.46 17.43 4.66
C GLY A 117 -5.39 18.61 3.70
N VAL A 118 -6.51 19.29 3.49
CA VAL A 118 -6.57 20.50 2.65
C VAL A 118 -6.91 21.70 3.51
N LYS A 119 -6.35 22.85 3.16
CA LYS A 119 -6.75 24.12 3.80
C LYS A 119 -8.23 24.36 3.51
N GLN A 120 -8.91 24.93 4.48
CA GLN A 120 -10.29 25.41 4.26
C GLN A 120 -10.26 26.31 3.02
N PRO A 121 -11.18 26.14 2.05
CA PRO A 121 -11.33 27.15 1.01
C PRO A 121 -11.55 28.48 1.72
N ASP A 122 -10.72 29.46 1.40
CA ASP A 122 -10.91 30.79 1.92
C ASP A 122 -12.37 31.14 1.64
N SER A 123 -13.18 31.18 2.69
CA SER A 123 -14.51 31.75 2.61
C SER A 123 -14.26 33.17 2.15
N ILE A 124 -14.69 33.50 0.94
CA ILE A 124 -14.68 34.85 0.43
C ILE A 124 -15.59 35.66 1.37
N ILE A 125 -15.02 36.15 2.43
CA ILE A 125 -15.64 37.21 3.23
C ILE A 125 -15.24 38.48 2.47
N PRO A 126 -16.19 39.13 1.76
CA PRO A 126 -15.87 40.37 1.10
C PRO A 126 -15.53 41.41 2.18
N GLY A 127 -14.30 41.91 2.21
CA GLY A 127 -13.90 43.00 3.04
C GLY A 127 -12.82 42.77 4.09
N LYS A 128 -12.18 41.60 4.18
CA LYS A 128 -11.00 41.44 5.02
C LYS A 128 -9.74 41.66 4.18
N ALA A 129 -9.22 42.91 4.24
CA ALA A 129 -7.91 43.21 3.67
C ALA A 129 -6.85 42.28 4.26
N GLU A 130 -6.08 41.66 3.43
CA GLU A 130 -4.89 40.89 3.83
C GLU A 130 -3.88 41.83 4.44
N THR A 131 -3.80 41.86 5.76
CA THR A 131 -2.60 42.34 6.44
C THR A 131 -1.54 41.28 6.26
N SER A 132 -0.73 41.47 5.25
CA SER A 132 0.40 40.61 4.89
C SER A 132 1.50 40.71 5.94
N ALA A 133 1.37 40.01 7.04
CA ALA A 133 2.53 39.54 7.79
C ALA A 133 2.87 38.17 7.19
N ALA A 134 3.76 38.14 6.24
CA ALA A 134 4.31 36.89 5.69
C ALA A 134 5.18 36.20 6.75
N MET A 135 4.55 35.61 7.74
CA MET A 135 5.19 34.57 8.54
C MET A 135 5.18 33.31 7.68
N ALA A 136 6.35 32.95 7.18
CA ALA A 136 6.57 31.66 6.53
C ALA A 136 6.40 30.54 7.58
N THR A 137 5.16 30.11 7.81
CA THR A 137 4.89 28.93 8.62
C THR A 137 5.21 27.70 7.77
N LEU A 138 6.35 27.08 8.04
CA LEU A 138 6.70 25.77 7.49
C LEU A 138 5.72 24.73 8.02
N GLY A 139 4.63 24.48 7.29
CA GLY A 139 3.68 23.43 7.61
C GLY A 139 4.06 22.15 6.87
N VAL A 140 4.30 21.06 7.60
CA VAL A 140 4.43 19.72 7.01
C VAL A 140 3.02 19.17 6.77
N ASN A 141 2.67 18.90 5.50
CA ASN A 141 1.43 18.21 5.14
C ASN A 141 1.72 16.73 4.88
N VAL A 142 1.17 15.84 5.71
CA VAL A 142 1.31 14.39 5.56
C VAL A 142 0.15 13.89 4.71
N ILE A 143 0.48 13.24 3.58
CA ILE A 143 -0.49 12.56 2.71
C ILE A 143 -0.38 11.06 2.97
N TRP A 144 -1.47 10.44 3.42
CA TRP A 144 -1.55 9.01 3.64
C TRP A 144 -2.01 8.30 2.36
N GLY A 145 -1.33 7.23 1.97
CA GLY A 145 -1.68 6.43 0.78
C GLY A 145 -1.95 4.98 1.17
N ALA A 146 -3.22 4.61 1.34
CA ALA A 146 -3.62 3.24 1.62
C ALA A 146 -3.63 2.39 0.33
N LEU A 147 -3.10 1.16 0.41
CA LEU A 147 -3.07 0.21 -0.68
C LEU A 147 -4.37 -0.60 -0.70
N VAL A 148 -5.03 -0.67 -1.85
CA VAL A 148 -6.32 -1.32 -2.02
C VAL A 148 -6.25 -2.31 -3.17
N HIS A 149 -6.65 -3.55 -2.91
CA HIS A 149 -6.67 -4.63 -3.90
C HIS A 149 -8.11 -5.05 -4.18
N ILE A 150 -8.50 -5.04 -5.45
CA ILE A 150 -9.84 -5.44 -5.88
C ILE A 150 -9.77 -6.88 -6.38
N ALA A 151 -10.54 -7.76 -5.75
CA ALA A 151 -10.62 -9.17 -6.15
C ALA A 151 -11.14 -9.33 -7.58
N PRO A 152 -10.60 -10.26 -8.36
CA PRO A 152 -11.14 -10.58 -9.67
C PRO A 152 -12.44 -11.39 -9.59
N GLU A 153 -13.13 -11.49 -10.71
CA GLU A 153 -14.32 -12.33 -10.84
C GLU A 153 -13.99 -13.81 -10.57
N GLU A 154 -12.89 -14.31 -11.15
CA GLU A 154 -12.39 -15.66 -10.95
C GLU A 154 -11.02 -15.66 -10.26
N ASN A 155 -10.88 -16.50 -9.24
CA ASN A 155 -9.64 -16.63 -8.48
C ASN A 155 -8.78 -17.77 -9.03
N VAL A 156 -7.80 -17.45 -9.84
CA VAL A 156 -6.84 -18.40 -10.39
C VAL A 156 -5.45 -18.09 -9.84
N ILE A 157 -4.85 -19.06 -9.17
CA ILE A 157 -3.45 -19.02 -8.73
C ILE A 157 -2.63 -19.80 -9.73
N SER A 158 -1.70 -19.13 -10.40
CA SER A 158 -0.81 -19.74 -11.37
C SER A 158 0.51 -19.01 -11.44
N LEU A 159 1.57 -19.64 -10.93
CA LEU A 159 2.94 -19.19 -11.13
C LEU A 159 3.66 -20.10 -12.10
N SER A 160 4.58 -19.57 -12.87
CA SER A 160 5.54 -20.32 -13.64
C SER A 160 6.95 -19.77 -13.43
N ILE A 161 7.95 -20.61 -13.70
CA ILE A 161 9.34 -20.26 -13.55
C ILE A 161 10.08 -20.35 -14.87
N ASP A 162 10.90 -19.33 -15.15
CA ASP A 162 11.93 -19.37 -16.20
C ASP A 162 13.29 -19.60 -15.53
N PRO A 163 13.85 -20.83 -15.61
CA PRO A 163 15.11 -21.14 -14.96
C PRO A 163 16.30 -20.44 -15.61
N ARG A 164 16.21 -20.07 -16.90
CA ARG A 164 17.29 -19.37 -17.61
C ARG A 164 17.45 -17.95 -17.13
N ARG A 165 16.32 -17.27 -16.85
CA ARG A 165 16.30 -15.90 -16.33
C ARG A 165 16.28 -15.84 -14.80
N GLY A 166 15.96 -16.95 -14.13
CA GLY A 166 15.75 -17.01 -12.69
C GLY A 166 14.56 -16.14 -12.25
N THR A 167 13.49 -16.10 -13.07
CA THR A 167 12.31 -15.25 -12.80
C THR A 167 11.07 -16.11 -12.58
N LEU A 168 10.20 -15.65 -11.68
CA LEU A 168 8.83 -16.12 -11.50
C LEU A 168 7.88 -15.19 -12.23
N LYS A 169 6.91 -15.77 -12.96
CA LYS A 169 5.82 -15.04 -13.61
C LYS A 169 4.49 -15.48 -13.04
N ASN A 170 3.63 -14.51 -12.74
CA ASN A 170 2.24 -14.80 -12.36
C ASN A 170 1.35 -14.77 -13.61
N ASN A 171 0.85 -15.95 -13.99
CA ASN A 171 -0.09 -16.13 -15.10
C ASN A 171 -1.54 -16.23 -14.62
N GLY A 172 -1.76 -16.14 -13.30
CA GLY A 172 -3.08 -16.19 -12.67
C GLY A 172 -3.80 -14.85 -12.65
N THR A 173 -4.90 -14.82 -11.94
CA THR A 173 -5.74 -13.64 -11.80
C THR A 173 -5.57 -12.93 -10.45
N LEU A 174 -4.99 -13.60 -9.46
CA LEU A 174 -4.71 -13.06 -8.12
C LEU A 174 -3.22 -12.82 -7.92
N ARG A 175 -2.87 -11.83 -7.08
CA ARG A 175 -1.50 -11.75 -6.58
C ARG A 175 -1.18 -12.94 -5.70
N VAL A 176 0.05 -13.37 -5.74
CA VAL A 176 0.57 -14.47 -4.96
C VAL A 176 1.56 -13.94 -3.91
N PRO A 177 1.16 -13.81 -2.64
CA PRO A 177 2.08 -13.56 -1.53
C PRO A 177 2.90 -14.83 -1.24
N LEU A 178 3.96 -15.01 -2.03
CA LEU A 178 4.89 -16.11 -1.92
C LEU A 178 5.63 -16.08 -0.58
N ARG A 179 5.79 -17.24 0.04
CA ARG A 179 6.51 -17.43 1.30
C ARG A 179 7.75 -18.30 1.14
N GLU A 180 7.58 -19.42 0.46
CA GLU A 180 8.63 -20.42 0.30
C GLU A 180 8.57 -21.06 -1.09
N ILE A 181 9.74 -21.48 -1.57
CA ILE A 181 9.86 -22.34 -2.74
C ILE A 181 10.47 -23.67 -2.31
N GLY A 182 9.83 -24.77 -2.68
CA GLY A 182 10.29 -26.12 -2.45
C GLY A 182 11.04 -26.68 -3.65
N ILE A 183 12.21 -27.25 -3.42
CA ILE A 183 12.95 -28.06 -4.38
C ILE A 183 12.61 -29.52 -4.07
N CYS A 184 11.97 -30.23 -5.01
CA CYS A 184 11.43 -31.55 -4.76
C CYS A 184 12.21 -32.62 -5.53
N ASP A 185 12.77 -33.61 -4.81
CA ASP A 185 13.54 -34.73 -5.40
C ASP A 185 12.64 -35.91 -5.79
N ALA A 186 11.60 -36.15 -5.01
CA ALA A 186 10.61 -37.20 -5.24
C ALA A 186 9.20 -36.64 -4.95
N VAL A 187 8.15 -37.44 -5.21
CA VAL A 187 6.74 -37.02 -5.19
C VAL A 187 6.29 -36.39 -3.86
N SER A 188 7.01 -36.60 -2.77
CA SER A 188 6.57 -36.16 -1.43
C SER A 188 7.64 -35.48 -0.57
N SER A 189 8.88 -35.32 -1.04
CA SER A 189 9.94 -34.68 -0.26
C SER A 189 10.47 -33.43 -0.95
N CYS A 190 10.28 -32.28 -0.29
CA CYS A 190 10.77 -31.00 -0.79
C CYS A 190 11.61 -30.29 0.26
N LYS A 191 12.75 -29.75 -0.15
CA LYS A 191 13.54 -28.81 0.65
C LYS A 191 13.00 -27.41 0.42
N TRP A 192 12.46 -26.80 1.48
CA TRP A 192 11.85 -25.47 1.43
C TRP A 192 12.88 -24.37 1.68
N ILE A 193 12.83 -23.34 0.87
CA ILE A 193 13.68 -22.15 0.95
C ILE A 193 12.77 -20.94 1.03
N LYS A 194 13.02 -20.08 2.03
CA LYS A 194 12.26 -18.85 2.22
C LYS A 194 12.47 -17.87 1.08
N GLU A 195 11.37 -17.40 0.48
CA GLU A 195 11.35 -16.40 -0.59
C GLU A 195 10.14 -15.48 -0.41
N ASP A 196 10.27 -14.48 0.47
CA ASP A 196 9.19 -13.53 0.71
C ASP A 196 9.06 -12.54 -0.46
N ALA A 197 7.99 -12.70 -1.24
CA ALA A 197 7.70 -11.84 -2.38
C ALA A 197 6.20 -11.82 -2.69
N THR A 198 5.66 -10.68 -3.10
CA THR A 198 4.33 -10.63 -3.71
C THR A 198 4.47 -10.49 -5.21
N ILE A 199 3.85 -11.41 -5.97
CA ILE A 199 3.90 -11.46 -7.42
C ILE A 199 2.49 -11.18 -7.94
N TYR A 200 2.32 -10.01 -8.56
CA TYR A 200 1.03 -9.54 -9.08
C TYR A 200 0.72 -10.18 -10.44
N PRO A 201 -0.55 -10.24 -10.85
CA PRO A 201 -0.92 -10.76 -12.17
C PRO A 201 -0.14 -10.08 -13.30
N ASP A 202 0.28 -10.88 -14.28
CA ASP A 202 1.08 -10.45 -15.45
C ASP A 202 2.46 -9.87 -15.14
N THR A 203 2.91 -9.88 -13.88
CA THR A 203 4.25 -9.40 -13.52
C THR A 203 5.24 -10.54 -13.38
N GLU A 204 6.52 -10.19 -13.58
CA GLU A 204 7.65 -11.09 -13.36
C GLU A 204 8.50 -10.57 -12.19
N ARG A 205 9.07 -11.52 -11.44
CA ARG A 205 9.97 -11.20 -10.32
C ARG A 205 11.19 -12.10 -10.35
N LYS A 206 12.37 -11.48 -10.25
CA LYS A 206 13.63 -12.22 -10.10
C LYS A 206 13.73 -12.79 -8.69
N LEU A 207 14.10 -14.07 -8.59
CA LEU A 207 14.36 -14.72 -7.31
C LEU A 207 15.66 -14.20 -6.70
N LYS A 208 15.65 -14.05 -5.37
CA LYS A 208 16.80 -13.53 -4.64
C LYS A 208 17.67 -14.65 -4.05
N THR A 209 17.04 -15.71 -3.59
CA THR A 209 17.67 -16.73 -2.74
C THR A 209 17.92 -18.04 -3.45
N LEU A 210 17.34 -18.27 -4.62
CA LEU A 210 17.35 -19.55 -5.29
C LEU A 210 17.81 -19.45 -6.74
N THR A 211 18.83 -20.26 -7.09
CA THR A 211 19.19 -20.53 -8.48
C THR A 211 18.45 -21.76 -8.95
N MET A 212 17.62 -21.60 -9.96
CA MET A 212 16.79 -22.67 -10.51
C MET A 212 17.57 -23.53 -11.51
N LYS A 213 17.23 -24.83 -11.56
CA LYS A 213 17.84 -25.81 -12.49
C LYS A 213 16.77 -26.39 -13.39
N GLN A 214 17.13 -26.60 -14.66
CA GLN A 214 16.26 -27.27 -15.59
C GLN A 214 16.09 -28.75 -15.20
N GLY A 215 14.90 -29.32 -15.38
CA GLY A 215 14.60 -30.70 -15.01
C GLY A 215 14.29 -30.96 -13.53
N GLN A 216 14.45 -29.93 -12.67
CA GLN A 216 14.11 -30.02 -11.27
C GLN A 216 12.60 -29.75 -11.07
N LYS A 217 11.96 -30.46 -10.14
CA LYS A 217 10.58 -30.18 -9.75
C LYS A 217 10.54 -29.13 -8.65
N TYR A 218 9.58 -28.20 -8.74
CA TYR A 218 9.41 -27.14 -7.78
C TYR A 218 7.97 -27.03 -7.32
N LYS A 219 7.78 -26.60 -6.08
CA LYS A 219 6.49 -26.21 -5.50
C LYS A 219 6.63 -24.85 -4.84
N PHE A 220 5.52 -24.20 -4.55
CA PHE A 220 5.52 -22.95 -3.80
C PHE A 220 4.46 -22.95 -2.71
N ARG A 221 4.75 -22.27 -1.60
CA ARG A 221 3.81 -21.97 -0.52
C ARG A 221 3.51 -20.50 -0.51
N TYR A 222 2.24 -20.19 -0.38
CA TYR A 222 1.74 -18.82 -0.42
C TYR A 222 0.56 -18.65 0.53
N PHE A 223 0.19 -17.40 0.79
CA PHE A 223 -1.03 -17.08 1.53
C PHE A 223 -2.13 -16.69 0.54
N ASN A 224 -3.19 -17.48 0.47
CA ASN A 224 -4.38 -17.15 -0.30
C ASN A 224 -5.24 -16.17 0.51
N TRP A 225 -5.19 -14.90 0.14
CA TRP A 225 -5.89 -13.87 0.89
C TRP A 225 -7.42 -13.89 0.73
N VAL A 226 -7.93 -14.53 -0.31
CA VAL A 226 -9.37 -14.72 -0.54
C VAL A 226 -9.91 -15.83 0.37
N ASN A 227 -9.23 -16.98 0.40
CA ASN A 227 -9.58 -18.11 1.25
C ASN A 227 -9.08 -17.93 2.70
N LYS A 228 -8.18 -16.98 2.93
CA LYS A 228 -7.50 -16.71 4.22
C LYS A 228 -6.74 -17.92 4.75
N THR A 229 -6.15 -18.71 3.86
CA THR A 229 -5.41 -19.94 4.16
C THR A 229 -4.00 -19.91 3.58
N ALA A 230 -3.07 -20.62 4.23
CA ALA A 230 -1.80 -20.97 3.64
C ALA A 230 -2.01 -22.18 2.71
N GLU A 231 -1.54 -22.08 1.49
CA GLU A 231 -1.72 -23.10 0.45
C GLU A 231 -0.40 -23.45 -0.20
N GLU A 232 -0.36 -24.62 -0.84
CA GLU A 232 0.78 -25.14 -1.59
C GLU A 232 0.32 -25.50 -3.01
N ALA A 233 1.15 -25.19 -4.01
CA ALA A 233 0.88 -25.52 -5.39
C ALA A 233 2.17 -25.89 -6.14
N ASP A 234 2.02 -26.59 -7.26
CA ASP A 234 3.12 -26.91 -8.16
C ASP A 234 3.60 -25.64 -8.89
N LEU A 235 4.92 -25.59 -9.10
CA LEU A 235 5.57 -24.49 -9.79
C LEU A 235 6.16 -25.02 -11.12
N PRO A 236 5.40 -24.96 -12.23
CA PRO A 236 5.85 -25.45 -13.52
C PRO A 236 7.02 -24.64 -14.08
N VAL A 237 7.95 -25.35 -14.69
CA VAL A 237 9.10 -24.78 -15.39
C VAL A 237 8.72 -24.53 -16.85
N VAL A 238 8.87 -23.28 -17.30
CA VAL A 238 8.68 -22.93 -18.71
C VAL A 238 9.91 -23.38 -19.50
N GLN A 239 9.69 -24.09 -20.61
CA GLN A 239 10.75 -24.58 -21.49
C GLN A 239 11.31 -23.46 -22.39
#